data_4332fdf4ca8b97ddf89067641bc9465d
#
_entry.id   4332fdf4ca8b97ddf89067641bc9465d
#
_cell.length_a   1.000
_cell.length_b   1.000
_cell.length_c   1.000
_cell.angle_alpha   90.00
_cell.angle_beta   90.00
_cell.angle_gamma   90.00
#
_symmetry.space_group_name_H-M   'P 1'
#
loop_
_entity.id
_entity.type
_entity.pdbx_description
1 polymer ?
#
loop_
_entity_poly.entity_id
_entity_poly.type
_entity_poly.pdbx_seq_one_letter_code
_entity_poly.pdbx_strand_id
1 'polypeptide(L)'
;MRWKELMQQQDDFAAEIRKQDAIKFASNSFIKAFCNRLDPNIIHLYFDDGNSGGSVWMHLICGECGALLLDTGYGIGNLKSVIEQLTDKPVSVFNTHWHGDHTGGNSQFENVYMHEFDIPYWKESLS
;
A
#
# COMPACT_ATOMS: atom_id res chain seq x y z
N MET A 1 5.07 -28.78 -0.16
CA MET A 1 5.18 -28.10 1.16
C MET A 1 3.84 -28.19 1.89
N ARG A 2 3.88 -28.49 3.17
CA ARG A 2 2.66 -28.55 3.98
C ARG A 2 2.13 -27.16 4.30
N TRP A 3 0.81 -27.04 4.46
CA TRP A 3 0.16 -25.78 4.78
C TRP A 3 0.74 -25.08 6.02
N LYS A 4 1.04 -25.84 7.09
CA LYS A 4 1.64 -25.29 8.32
C LYS A 4 3.01 -24.66 8.08
N GLU A 5 3.81 -25.26 7.20
CA GLU A 5 5.13 -24.73 6.84
C GLU A 5 5.01 -23.43 6.05
N LEU A 6 4.04 -23.34 5.13
CA LEU A 6 3.75 -22.11 4.39
C LEU A 6 3.31 -20.98 5.32
N MET A 7 2.42 -21.27 6.27
CA MET A 7 1.97 -20.30 7.25
C MET A 7 3.11 -19.80 8.13
N GLN A 8 4.00 -20.71 8.56
CA GLN A 8 5.18 -20.33 9.34
C GLN A 8 6.13 -19.43 8.55
N GLN A 9 6.31 -19.70 7.26
CA GLN A 9 7.13 -18.84 6.40
C GLN A 9 6.54 -17.44 6.26
N GLN A 10 5.20 -17.32 6.14
CA GLN A 10 4.53 -16.02 6.11
C GLN A 10 4.72 -15.26 7.42
N ASP A 11 4.58 -15.94 8.55
CA ASP A 11 4.78 -15.32 9.87
C ASP A 11 6.21 -14.86 10.07
N ASP A 12 7.19 -15.67 9.66
CA ASP A 12 8.61 -15.33 9.73
C ASP A 12 8.94 -14.12 8.85
N PHE A 13 8.38 -14.06 7.65
CA PHE A 13 8.54 -12.93 6.75
C PHE A 13 7.95 -11.64 7.34
N ALA A 14 6.75 -11.72 7.89
CA ALA A 14 6.12 -10.58 8.55
C ALA A 14 6.93 -10.08 9.75
N ALA A 15 7.49 -11.00 10.54
CA ALA A 15 8.36 -10.66 11.67
C ALA A 15 9.65 -9.96 11.19
N GLU A 16 10.26 -10.42 10.11
CA GLU A 16 11.44 -9.77 9.53
C GLU A 16 11.14 -8.36 9.04
N ILE A 17 10.01 -8.15 8.38
CA ILE A 17 9.59 -6.81 7.93
C ILE A 17 9.45 -5.86 9.12
N ARG A 18 8.86 -6.33 10.22
CA ARG A 18 8.67 -5.51 11.42
C ARG A 18 9.96 -5.12 12.12
N LYS A 19 11.02 -5.89 11.95
CA LYS A 19 12.36 -5.58 12.49
C LYS A 19 13.08 -4.50 11.70
N GLN A 20 12.67 -4.22 10.48
CA GLN A 20 13.32 -3.21 9.66
C GLN A 20 13.00 -1.82 10.21
N ASP A 21 13.96 -0.90 10.04
CA ASP A 21 13.74 0.51 10.33
C ASP A 21 12.73 1.11 9.35
N ALA A 22 11.47 0.95 9.68
CA ALA A 22 10.40 1.51 8.88
C ALA A 22 10.33 3.02 9.06
N ILE A 23 10.06 3.73 7.98
CA ILE A 23 9.76 5.16 8.01
C ILE A 23 8.47 5.35 8.79
N LYS A 24 8.52 6.17 9.83
CA LYS A 24 7.36 6.51 10.66
C LYS A 24 6.86 7.90 10.29
N PHE A 25 5.55 8.02 10.20
CA PHE A 25 4.90 9.27 9.83
C PHE A 25 4.18 9.86 11.04
N ALA A 26 4.47 11.13 11.35
CA ALA A 26 3.81 11.84 12.45
C ALA A 26 2.30 11.98 12.23
N SER A 27 1.86 12.03 10.97
CA SER A 27 0.45 12.18 10.59
C SER A 27 -0.36 10.88 10.66
N ASN A 28 0.30 9.74 10.80
CA ASN A 28 -0.37 8.44 10.78
C ASN A 28 0.47 7.36 11.46
N SER A 29 -0.02 6.85 12.57
CA SER A 29 0.68 5.81 13.35
C SER A 29 0.50 4.39 12.77
N PHE A 30 -0.44 4.19 11.85
CA PHE A 30 -0.75 2.88 11.28
C PHE A 30 0.01 2.58 10.00
N ILE A 31 0.30 3.61 9.19
CA ILE A 31 0.99 3.43 7.91
C ILE A 31 2.49 3.50 8.13
N LYS A 32 3.19 2.49 7.65
CA LYS A 32 4.64 2.41 7.66
C LYS A 32 5.16 2.14 6.26
N ALA A 33 6.39 2.54 5.99
CA ALA A 33 7.01 2.38 4.69
C ALA A 33 8.48 2.00 4.84
N PHE A 34 9.01 1.31 3.83
CA PHE A 34 10.43 1.05 3.69
C PHE A 34 10.83 0.99 2.23
N CYS A 35 12.07 1.36 1.93
CA CYS A 35 12.60 1.30 0.57
C CYS A 35 12.95 -0.13 0.20
N ASN A 36 12.70 -0.50 -1.07
CA ASN A 36 13.16 -1.77 -1.60
C ASN A 36 14.70 -1.82 -1.58
N ARG A 37 15.27 -2.96 -1.20
CA ARG A 37 16.72 -3.11 -1.07
C ARG A 37 17.46 -3.06 -2.40
N LEU A 38 16.80 -3.50 -3.48
CA LEU A 38 17.42 -3.55 -4.81
C LEU A 38 17.20 -2.27 -5.60
N ASP A 39 16.10 -1.56 -5.34
CA ASP A 39 15.77 -0.31 -6.01
C ASP A 39 15.11 0.67 -5.01
N PRO A 40 15.84 1.69 -4.55
CA PRO A 40 15.32 2.64 -3.58
C PRO A 40 14.21 3.54 -4.13
N ASN A 41 13.97 3.54 -5.44
CA ASN A 41 12.82 4.24 -6.04
C ASN A 41 11.51 3.48 -5.88
N ILE A 42 11.55 2.26 -5.36
CA ILE A 42 10.37 1.47 -5.02
C ILE A 42 10.22 1.49 -3.50
N ILE A 43 9.08 1.99 -3.03
CA ILE A 43 8.77 2.09 -1.60
C ILE A 43 7.56 1.20 -1.33
N HIS A 44 7.70 0.32 -0.36
CA HIS A 44 6.63 -0.56 0.09
C HIS A 44 5.94 0.08 1.29
N LEU A 45 4.61 0.11 1.26
CA LEU A 45 3.81 0.64 2.36
C LEU A 45 2.89 -0.46 2.90
N TYR A 46 2.62 -0.40 4.18
CA TYR A 46 1.73 -1.34 4.85
C TYR A 46 1.06 -0.72 6.06
N PHE A 47 -0.04 -1.31 6.49
CA PHE A 47 -0.70 -0.94 7.73
C PHE A 47 -0.18 -1.84 8.86
N ASP A 48 0.36 -1.24 9.89
CA ASP A 48 0.84 -1.99 11.06
C ASP A 48 -0.09 -1.71 12.25
N ASP A 49 -0.92 -2.67 12.56
CA ASP A 49 -1.83 -2.64 13.71
C ASP A 49 -1.27 -3.39 14.93
N GLY A 50 -0.02 -3.85 14.84
CA GLY A 50 0.63 -4.62 15.88
C GLY A 50 0.35 -6.14 15.81
N ASN A 51 -0.52 -6.58 14.90
CA ASN A 51 -0.83 -8.00 14.71
C ASN A 51 0.09 -8.64 13.67
N SER A 52 0.19 -9.96 13.71
CA SER A 52 1.02 -10.70 12.77
C SER A 52 0.42 -10.75 11.38
N GLY A 53 1.15 -10.30 10.38
CA GLY A 53 1.07 -10.75 9.01
C GLY A 53 -0.12 -10.36 8.16
N GLY A 54 -1.03 -9.55 8.60
CA GLY A 54 -2.29 -9.34 7.90
C GLY A 54 -2.46 -8.01 7.17
N SER A 55 -1.39 -7.37 6.73
CA SER A 55 -1.55 -6.08 6.06
C SER A 55 -1.75 -6.21 4.56
N VAL A 56 -2.58 -5.32 4.03
CA VAL A 56 -2.65 -5.05 2.60
C VAL A 56 -1.47 -4.16 2.22
N TRP A 57 -0.76 -4.57 1.20
CA TRP A 57 0.41 -3.86 0.71
C TRP A 57 0.04 -2.81 -0.31
N MET A 58 0.74 -1.70 -0.24
CA MET A 58 0.76 -0.65 -1.25
C MET A 58 2.19 -0.46 -1.71
N HIS A 59 2.39 -0.04 -2.95
CA HIS A 59 3.73 0.15 -3.52
C HIS A 59 3.79 1.50 -4.23
N LEU A 60 4.77 2.32 -3.87
CA LEU A 60 5.02 3.59 -4.53
C LEU A 60 6.26 3.45 -5.40
N ILE A 61 6.09 3.69 -6.69
CA ILE A 61 7.17 3.65 -7.67
C ILE A 61 7.49 5.09 -8.06
N CYS A 62 8.67 5.57 -7.67
CA CYS A 62 9.07 6.96 -7.87
C CYS A 62 9.86 7.10 -9.16
N GLY A 63 9.34 7.90 -10.10
CA GLY A 63 10.02 8.28 -11.34
C GLY A 63 10.54 9.71 -11.30
N GLU A 64 11.21 10.12 -12.35
CA GLU A 64 11.74 11.49 -12.48
C GLU A 64 10.64 12.55 -12.63
N CYS A 65 9.59 12.23 -13.38
CA CYS A 65 8.51 13.16 -13.71
C CYS A 65 7.20 12.88 -12.99
N GLY A 66 7.07 11.74 -12.34
CA GLY A 66 5.86 11.33 -11.67
C GLY A 66 6.07 10.07 -10.85
N ALA A 67 5.09 9.74 -10.02
CA ALA A 67 5.10 8.53 -9.22
C ALA A 67 3.81 7.74 -9.44
N LEU A 68 3.92 6.43 -9.31
CA LEU A 68 2.82 5.49 -9.42
C LEU A 68 2.57 4.84 -8.07
N LEU A 69 1.36 4.99 -7.54
CA LEU A 69 0.94 4.29 -6.33
C LEU A 69 0.05 3.10 -6.71
N LEU A 70 0.50 1.90 -6.38
CA LEU A 70 -0.27 0.68 -6.56
C LEU A 70 -1.08 0.40 -5.30
N ASP A 71 -2.39 0.51 -5.40
CA ASP A 71 -3.38 0.36 -4.34
C ASP A 71 -3.32 1.44 -3.24
N THR A 72 -4.42 1.61 -2.56
CA THR A 72 -4.61 2.64 -1.54
C THR A 72 -5.07 2.09 -0.19
N GLY A 73 -5.09 0.77 -0.04
CA GLY A 73 -5.36 0.11 1.22
C GLY A 73 -6.78 0.26 1.73
N TYR A 74 -6.91 0.31 3.04
CA TYR A 74 -8.21 0.33 3.73
C TYR A 74 -8.91 1.69 3.74
N GLY A 75 -8.20 2.77 3.44
CA GLY A 75 -8.76 4.12 3.59
C GLY A 75 -8.71 4.67 5.00
N ILE A 76 -7.91 4.06 5.87
CA ILE A 76 -7.72 4.51 7.26
C ILE A 76 -6.60 5.54 7.30
N GLY A 77 -6.88 6.69 7.89
CA GLY A 77 -5.91 7.77 8.02
C GLY A 77 -5.70 8.56 6.73
N ASN A 78 -4.72 9.44 6.75
CA ASN A 78 -4.41 10.32 5.61
C ASN A 78 -3.25 9.74 4.79
N LEU A 79 -3.57 8.83 3.87
CA LEU A 79 -2.59 8.21 2.98
C LEU A 79 -1.93 9.26 2.07
N LYS A 80 -2.71 10.22 1.57
CA LYS A 80 -2.18 11.27 0.69
C LYS A 80 -1.04 12.05 1.36
N SER A 81 -1.20 12.39 2.63
CA SER A 81 -0.15 13.07 3.39
C SER A 81 1.11 12.22 3.52
N VAL A 82 0.97 10.92 3.72
CA VAL A 82 2.10 9.99 3.77
C VAL A 82 2.83 9.96 2.43
N ILE A 83 2.10 9.84 1.33
CA ILE A 83 2.69 9.83 -0.01
C ILE A 83 3.41 11.14 -0.34
N GLU A 84 2.84 12.28 0.04
CA GLU A 84 3.45 13.60 -0.16
C GLU A 84 4.77 13.77 0.62
N GLN A 85 4.95 13.05 1.71
CA GLN A 85 6.21 13.03 2.46
C GLN A 85 7.27 12.14 1.79
N LEU A 86 6.86 11.21 0.92
CA LEU A 86 7.77 10.28 0.23
C LEU A 86 8.18 10.76 -1.16
N THR A 87 7.37 11.57 -1.82
CA THR A 87 7.67 12.12 -3.14
C THR A 87 7.03 13.50 -3.30
N ASP A 88 7.72 14.39 -4.01
CA ASP A 88 7.21 15.70 -4.42
C ASP A 88 6.63 15.69 -5.84
N LYS A 89 6.63 14.53 -6.50
CA LYS A 89 6.15 14.38 -7.88
C LYS A 89 4.64 14.16 -7.93
N PRO A 90 4.00 14.47 -9.07
CA PRO A 90 2.60 14.11 -9.28
C PRO A 90 2.39 12.60 -9.15
N VAL A 91 1.32 12.20 -8.47
CA VAL A 91 1.02 10.79 -8.19
C VAL A 91 -0.21 10.34 -8.96
N SER A 92 -0.08 9.23 -9.67
CA SER A 92 -1.20 8.49 -10.24
C SER A 92 -1.38 7.19 -9.48
N VAL A 93 -2.63 6.84 -9.19
CA VAL A 93 -2.99 5.61 -8.51
C VAL A 93 -3.44 4.56 -9.53
N PHE A 94 -2.96 3.34 -9.39
CA PHE A 94 -3.48 2.18 -10.09
C PHE A 94 -3.93 1.13 -9.09
N ASN A 95 -5.18 0.71 -9.16
CA ASN A 95 -5.66 -0.39 -8.36
C ASN A 95 -5.38 -1.71 -9.04
N THR A 96 -4.85 -2.67 -8.29
CA THR A 96 -4.61 -4.03 -8.79
C THR A 96 -5.92 -4.75 -9.04
N HIS A 97 -6.93 -4.47 -8.21
CA HIS A 97 -8.30 -4.99 -8.34
C HIS A 97 -9.27 -4.13 -7.52
N TRP A 98 -10.57 -4.43 -7.61
CA TRP A 98 -11.64 -3.57 -7.10
C TRP A 98 -11.92 -3.69 -5.60
N HIS A 99 -11.40 -4.69 -4.89
CA HIS A 99 -11.73 -4.95 -3.48
C HIS A 99 -11.47 -3.74 -2.59
N GLY A 100 -12.34 -3.55 -1.59
CA GLY A 100 -12.33 -2.36 -0.74
C GLY A 100 -11.07 -2.17 0.10
N ASP A 101 -10.38 -3.26 0.44
CA ASP A 101 -9.11 -3.22 1.16
C ASP A 101 -7.92 -2.79 0.28
N HIS A 102 -8.13 -2.67 -1.03
CA HIS A 102 -7.17 -2.15 -1.99
C HIS A 102 -7.55 -0.79 -2.58
N THR A 103 -8.81 -0.41 -2.47
CA THR A 103 -9.36 0.82 -3.06
C THR A 103 -9.82 1.84 -2.02
N GLY A 104 -9.66 1.55 -0.74
CA GLY A 104 -10.24 2.33 0.35
C GLY A 104 -9.76 3.78 0.43
N GLY A 105 -8.54 4.07 -0.01
CA GLY A 105 -7.99 5.41 -0.03
C GLY A 105 -8.12 6.15 -1.35
N ASN A 106 -8.82 5.59 -2.34
CA ASN A 106 -8.92 6.19 -3.69
C ASN A 106 -9.43 7.62 -3.67
N SER A 107 -10.39 7.94 -2.80
CA SER A 107 -10.98 9.27 -2.73
C SER A 107 -10.01 10.38 -2.32
N GLN A 108 -8.85 10.03 -1.82
CA GLN A 108 -7.82 11.00 -1.44
C GLN A 108 -6.98 11.47 -2.63
N PHE A 109 -7.12 10.84 -3.79
CA PHE A 109 -6.29 11.10 -4.97
C PHE A 109 -7.15 11.54 -6.17
N GLU A 110 -6.58 12.41 -7.02
CA GLU A 110 -7.27 12.94 -8.21
C GLU A 110 -7.24 11.97 -9.38
N ASN A 111 -6.10 11.31 -9.60
CA ASN A 111 -5.88 10.44 -10.76
C ASN A 111 -5.84 8.98 -10.30
N VAL A 112 -6.96 8.30 -10.46
CA VAL A 112 -7.10 6.89 -10.08
C VAL A 112 -7.54 6.07 -11.27
N TYR A 113 -6.82 4.99 -11.53
CA TYR A 113 -7.04 4.08 -12.65
C TYR A 113 -7.30 2.67 -12.15
N MET A 114 -8.15 1.97 -12.86
CA MET A 114 -8.51 0.57 -12.57
C MET A 114 -8.82 -0.11 -13.90
N HIS A 115 -8.63 -1.42 -13.97
CA HIS A 115 -8.99 -2.17 -15.17
C HIS A 115 -10.50 -2.04 -15.45
N GLU A 116 -10.85 -1.88 -16.72
CA GLU A 116 -12.24 -1.64 -17.14
C GLU A 116 -13.22 -2.72 -16.68
N PHE A 117 -12.78 -3.97 -16.57
CA PHE A 117 -13.62 -5.07 -16.07
C PHE A 117 -13.92 -4.97 -14.57
N ASP A 118 -13.07 -4.31 -13.82
CA ASP A 118 -13.25 -4.15 -12.36
C ASP A 118 -14.12 -2.95 -12.00
N ILE A 119 -14.19 -1.95 -12.86
CA ILE A 119 -14.93 -0.70 -12.57
C ILE A 119 -16.40 -0.94 -12.20
N PRO A 120 -17.18 -1.79 -12.91
CA PRO A 120 -18.57 -2.04 -12.52
C PRO A 120 -18.70 -2.66 -11.12
N TYR A 121 -17.84 -3.59 -10.75
CA TYR A 121 -17.84 -4.21 -9.43
C TYR A 121 -17.49 -3.22 -8.33
N TRP A 122 -16.50 -2.37 -8.59
CA TRP A 122 -16.13 -1.31 -7.67
C TRP A 122 -17.28 -0.33 -7.45
N LYS A 123 -17.95 0.13 -8.51
CA LYS A 123 -19.12 1.02 -8.42
C LYS A 123 -20.25 0.39 -7.63
N GLU A 124 -20.56 -0.87 -7.86
CA GLU A 124 -21.59 -1.60 -7.13
C GLU A 124 -21.25 -1.70 -5.64
N SER A 125 -19.98 -1.88 -5.29
CA SER A 125 -19.53 -1.98 -3.91
C SER A 125 -19.72 -0.69 -3.11
N LEU A 126 -19.86 0.46 -3.78
CA LEU A 126 -20.07 1.76 -3.15
C LEU A 126 -21.55 2.07 -2.82
N SER A 127 -22.45 1.28 -3.34
CA SER A 127 -23.91 1.53 -3.16
C SER A 127 -24.47 0.90 -1.90
#